data_471a494cc54ed99f93e11f9718480a77
#
_entry.id   471a494cc54ed99f93e11f9718480a77
#
_cell.length_a   1.000
_cell.length_b   1.000
_cell.length_c   1.000
_cell.angle_alpha   90.00
_cell.angle_beta   90.00
_cell.angle_gamma   90.00
#
_symmetry.space_group_name_H-M   'P 1'
#
loop_
_entity.id
_entity.type
_entity.pdbx_description
1 polymer ?
#
loop_
_entity_poly.entity_id
_entity_poly.type
_entity_poly.pdbx_seq_one_letter_code
_entity_poly.pdbx_strand_id
1 'polypeptide(L)'
;MSKYPSYWSKAVNTLSKRDKVLKRLILKYNDKFLTTRKDIFYSLCKSIVGQQISVSAANSVFKKFQKKTKRINPLKVSKLSISQLKSCGLSRQKALGIKELSIKFVKKEFDPKLIKNMNDEEAIQYLSSLRQIGRWSAEMILLFTYNRSNIWPLQDIGLLRAISVSYTHLRAHETRL
;
A
#
# COMPACT_ATOMS: atom_id res chain seq x y z
N MET A 1 7.03 -5.55 21.48
CA MET A 1 6.02 -5.60 20.41
C MET A 1 6.54 -6.45 19.27
N SER A 2 5.74 -7.37 18.74
CA SER A 2 6.13 -8.22 17.61
C SER A 2 6.49 -7.37 16.38
N LYS A 3 7.55 -7.76 15.68
CA LYS A 3 8.09 -7.08 14.48
C LYS A 3 7.19 -7.28 13.25
N TYR A 4 6.30 -8.30 13.29
CA TYR A 4 5.40 -8.70 12.22
C TYR A 4 3.96 -8.94 12.74
N PRO A 5 2.95 -9.06 11.86
CA PRO A 5 1.56 -9.33 12.24
C PRO A 5 1.41 -10.61 13.05
N SER A 6 0.44 -10.67 13.95
CA SER A 6 0.22 -11.83 14.85
C SER A 6 0.00 -13.14 14.10
N TYR A 7 -0.60 -13.10 12.91
CA TYR A 7 -0.87 -14.27 12.08
C TYR A 7 0.35 -14.76 11.28
N TRP A 8 1.46 -13.98 11.21
CA TRP A 8 2.57 -14.23 10.28
C TRP A 8 3.20 -15.61 10.43
N SER A 9 3.58 -15.99 11.65
CA SER A 9 4.22 -17.28 11.91
C SER A 9 3.31 -18.45 11.56
N LYS A 10 2.01 -18.35 11.89
CA LYS A 10 1.02 -19.37 11.53
C LYS A 10 0.85 -19.48 10.02
N ALA A 11 0.77 -18.34 9.33
CA ALA A 11 0.65 -18.30 7.86
C ALA A 11 1.86 -18.93 7.18
N VAL A 12 3.08 -18.54 7.55
CA VAL A 12 4.34 -19.08 7.01
C VAL A 12 4.39 -20.61 7.18
N ASN A 13 4.08 -21.12 8.39
CA ASN A 13 4.08 -22.55 8.66
C ASN A 13 3.03 -23.30 7.83
N THR A 14 1.81 -22.78 7.77
CA THR A 14 0.70 -23.39 7.00
C THR A 14 1.01 -23.43 5.51
N LEU A 15 1.48 -22.31 4.93
CA LEU A 15 1.81 -22.23 3.51
C LEU A 15 2.98 -23.11 3.13
N SER A 16 4.02 -23.19 3.98
CA SER A 16 5.18 -24.07 3.76
C SER A 16 4.81 -25.55 3.75
N LYS A 17 3.74 -25.96 4.48
CA LYS A 17 3.27 -27.35 4.49
C LYS A 17 2.38 -27.67 3.28
N ARG A 18 1.62 -26.71 2.80
CA ARG A 18 0.60 -26.91 1.75
C ARG A 18 1.13 -26.74 0.33
N ASP A 19 2.20 -25.96 0.15
CA ASP A 19 2.68 -25.57 -1.18
C ASP A 19 4.20 -25.60 -1.26
N LYS A 20 4.75 -26.45 -2.15
CA LYS A 20 6.20 -26.61 -2.34
C LYS A 20 6.86 -25.35 -2.92
N VAL A 21 6.15 -24.60 -3.77
CA VAL A 21 6.66 -23.36 -4.38
C VAL A 21 6.75 -22.28 -3.31
N LEU A 22 5.67 -22.07 -2.55
CA LEU A 22 5.67 -21.12 -1.43
C LEU A 22 6.69 -21.50 -0.37
N LYS A 23 6.86 -22.80 -0.05
CA LYS A 23 7.92 -23.26 0.87
C LYS A 23 9.30 -22.79 0.42
N ARG A 24 9.62 -22.98 -0.87
CA ARG A 24 10.91 -22.54 -1.45
C ARG A 24 11.09 -21.03 -1.36
N LEU A 25 10.05 -20.26 -1.68
CA LEU A 25 10.08 -18.79 -1.59
C LEU A 25 10.24 -18.31 -0.15
N ILE A 26 9.51 -18.89 0.78
CA ILE A 26 9.59 -18.58 2.22
C ILE A 26 10.99 -18.84 2.75
N LEU A 27 11.61 -19.97 2.41
CA LEU A 27 12.99 -20.27 2.81
C LEU A 27 14.00 -19.30 2.18
N LYS A 28 13.81 -18.93 0.91
CA LYS A 28 14.68 -17.99 0.20
C LYS A 28 14.61 -16.56 0.77
N TYR A 29 13.45 -16.16 1.28
CA TYR A 29 13.19 -14.79 1.78
C TYR A 29 12.82 -14.80 3.27
N ASN A 30 13.46 -15.66 4.05
CA ASN A 30 13.16 -15.86 5.48
C ASN A 30 13.40 -14.60 6.35
N ASP A 31 14.21 -13.66 5.87
CA ASP A 31 14.47 -12.35 6.49
C ASP A 31 13.40 -11.29 6.16
N LYS A 32 12.49 -11.56 5.22
CA LYS A 32 11.43 -10.65 4.78
C LYS A 32 10.12 -10.96 5.49
N PHE A 33 9.47 -9.92 5.96
CA PHE A 33 8.16 -10.03 6.62
C PHE A 33 7.38 -8.71 6.47
N LEU A 34 6.06 -8.80 6.62
CA LEU A 34 5.22 -7.61 6.67
C LEU A 34 5.46 -6.86 7.98
N THR A 35 5.61 -5.55 7.88
CA THR A 35 5.72 -4.65 9.03
C THR A 35 4.47 -3.80 9.14
N THR A 36 3.93 -3.65 10.35
CA THR A 36 2.78 -2.77 10.56
C THR A 36 3.18 -1.30 10.43
N ARG A 37 2.55 -0.59 9.53
CA ARG A 37 2.68 0.87 9.41
C ARG A 37 1.57 1.51 10.22
N LYS A 38 1.93 2.31 11.23
CA LYS A 38 0.95 2.91 12.15
C LYS A 38 0.29 4.20 11.62
N ASP A 39 0.95 4.92 10.71
CA ASP A 39 0.48 6.20 10.20
C ASP A 39 -0.19 6.04 8.83
N ILE A 40 -1.51 6.04 8.84
CA ILE A 40 -2.30 5.91 7.61
C ILE A 40 -2.18 7.14 6.72
N PHE A 41 -2.14 8.36 7.26
CA PHE A 41 -2.00 9.57 6.45
C PHE A 41 -0.68 9.56 5.69
N TYR A 42 0.40 9.17 6.37
CA TYR A 42 1.70 8.96 5.74
C TYR A 42 1.64 7.91 4.63
N SER A 43 0.97 6.77 4.89
CA SER A 43 0.85 5.68 3.92
C SER A 43 0.06 6.09 2.68
N LEU A 44 -1.04 6.84 2.85
CA LEU A 44 -1.83 7.38 1.75
C LEU A 44 -1.02 8.40 0.92
N CYS A 45 -0.34 9.33 1.57
CA CYS A 45 0.55 10.27 0.87
C CYS A 45 1.64 9.53 0.07
N LYS A 46 2.26 8.51 0.66
CA LYS A 46 3.30 7.70 0.00
C LYS A 46 2.73 6.94 -1.20
N SER A 47 1.53 6.40 -1.09
CA SER A 47 0.83 5.74 -2.19
C SER A 47 0.59 6.70 -3.35
N ILE A 48 0.00 7.89 -3.09
CA ILE A 48 -0.25 8.91 -4.13
C ILE A 48 1.05 9.35 -4.81
N VAL A 49 2.11 9.59 -4.04
CA VAL A 49 3.41 9.99 -4.61
C VAL A 49 3.95 8.93 -5.55
N GLY A 50 3.85 7.64 -5.19
CA GLY A 50 4.43 6.53 -5.93
C GLY A 50 3.71 6.13 -7.22
N GLN A 51 2.49 6.62 -7.47
CA GLN A 51 1.71 6.24 -8.65
C GLN A 51 2.41 6.61 -9.96
N GLN A 52 2.43 5.68 -10.93
CA GLN A 52 2.88 5.90 -12.32
C GLN A 52 4.32 6.45 -12.48
N ILE A 53 5.19 6.23 -11.50
CA ILE A 53 6.61 6.59 -11.57
C ILE A 53 7.47 5.46 -10.99
N SER A 54 8.77 5.45 -11.33
CA SER A 54 9.70 4.47 -10.79
C SER A 54 9.87 4.61 -9.27
N VAL A 55 10.27 3.53 -8.60
CA VAL A 55 10.54 3.52 -7.16
C VAL A 55 11.60 4.57 -6.78
N SER A 56 12.64 4.73 -7.61
CA SER A 56 13.70 5.73 -7.39
C SER A 56 13.14 7.15 -7.45
N ALA A 57 12.35 7.47 -8.48
CA ALA A 57 11.70 8.78 -8.62
C ALA A 57 10.73 9.05 -7.46
N ALA A 58 9.91 8.06 -7.08
CA ALA A 58 8.99 8.16 -5.95
C ALA A 58 9.73 8.48 -4.64
N ASN A 59 10.83 7.80 -4.38
CA ASN A 59 11.65 8.06 -3.19
C ASN A 59 12.24 9.47 -3.20
N SER A 60 12.72 9.96 -4.34
CA SER A 60 13.25 11.32 -4.47
C SER A 60 12.20 12.38 -4.20
N VAL A 61 11.02 12.26 -4.83
CA VAL A 61 9.88 13.17 -4.61
C VAL A 61 9.43 13.13 -3.15
N PHE A 62 9.31 11.93 -2.59
CA PHE A 62 8.86 11.76 -1.21
C PHE A 62 9.84 12.35 -0.19
N LYS A 63 11.17 12.21 -0.42
CA LYS A 63 12.20 12.86 0.42
C LYS A 63 12.07 14.39 0.38
N LYS A 64 11.86 15.00 -0.80
CA LYS A 64 11.62 16.45 -0.94
C LYS A 64 10.36 16.88 -0.18
N PHE A 65 9.28 16.11 -0.30
CA PHE A 65 8.02 16.35 0.42
C PHE A 65 8.21 16.26 1.93
N GLN A 66 8.94 15.25 2.44
CA GLN A 66 9.28 15.12 3.87
C GLN A 66 10.12 16.30 4.35
N LYS A 67 11.15 16.73 3.59
CA LYS A 67 11.98 17.88 3.93
C LYS A 67 11.13 19.17 4.04
N LYS A 68 10.19 19.38 3.12
CA LYS A 68 9.28 20.55 3.09
C LYS A 68 8.37 20.60 4.31
N THR A 69 7.86 19.45 4.76
CA THR A 69 6.93 19.36 5.90
C THR A 69 7.61 19.14 7.24
N LYS A 70 8.91 18.78 7.25
CA LYS A 70 9.68 18.26 8.40
C LYS A 70 9.09 16.96 8.96
N ARG A 71 7.77 16.91 9.12
CA ARG A 71 6.99 15.71 9.49
C ARG A 71 5.69 15.73 8.68
N ILE A 72 5.45 14.65 7.95
CA ILE A 72 4.20 14.49 7.17
C ILE A 72 3.06 14.23 8.17
N ASN A 73 2.20 15.23 8.36
CA ASN A 73 0.96 15.11 9.11
C ASN A 73 -0.12 16.00 8.45
N PRO A 74 -1.42 15.71 8.68
CA PRO A 74 -2.51 16.42 8.02
C PRO A 74 -2.45 17.95 8.18
N LEU A 75 -2.22 18.43 9.41
CA LEU A 75 -2.23 19.86 9.72
C LEU A 75 -1.12 20.61 8.97
N LYS A 76 0.09 20.06 8.91
CA LYS A 76 1.20 20.71 8.20
C LYS A 76 1.00 20.70 6.69
N VAL A 77 0.53 19.58 6.16
CA VAL A 77 0.29 19.42 4.71
C VAL A 77 -0.87 20.31 4.26
N SER A 78 -1.93 20.44 5.06
CA SER A 78 -3.07 21.31 4.74
C SER A 78 -2.73 22.80 4.65
N LYS A 79 -1.63 23.25 5.26
CA LYS A 79 -1.14 24.64 5.18
C LYS A 79 -0.31 24.91 3.91
N LEU A 80 0.17 23.87 3.21
CA LEU A 80 0.96 24.05 1.98
C LEU A 80 0.06 24.45 0.81
N SER A 81 0.54 25.38 -0.03
CA SER A 81 -0.09 25.69 -1.31
C SER A 81 0.15 24.57 -2.33
N ILE A 82 -0.67 24.54 -3.39
CA ILE A 82 -0.47 23.60 -4.51
C ILE A 82 0.90 23.84 -5.18
N SER A 83 1.33 25.09 -5.32
CA SER A 83 2.65 25.43 -5.85
C SER A 83 3.78 24.84 -4.99
N GLN A 84 3.66 24.95 -3.67
CA GLN A 84 4.63 24.36 -2.73
C GLN A 84 4.66 22.84 -2.78
N LEU A 85 3.54 22.16 -2.96
CA LEU A 85 3.50 20.71 -3.17
C LEU A 85 4.11 20.32 -4.51
N LYS A 86 3.82 21.05 -5.59
CA LYS A 86 4.43 20.85 -6.92
C LYS A 86 5.95 21.02 -6.89
N SER A 87 6.49 21.99 -6.13
CA SER A 87 7.95 22.17 -5.99
C SER A 87 8.68 20.98 -5.41
N CYS A 88 7.97 20.02 -4.77
CA CYS A 88 8.54 18.75 -4.36
C CYS A 88 8.66 17.72 -5.49
N GLY A 89 8.17 18.04 -6.70
CA GLY A 89 8.14 17.13 -7.85
C GLY A 89 6.80 16.40 -8.02
N LEU A 90 5.74 16.84 -7.36
CA LEU A 90 4.39 16.30 -7.53
C LEU A 90 3.73 16.86 -8.80
N SER A 91 3.02 16.01 -9.56
CA SER A 91 2.13 16.47 -10.59
C SER A 91 0.99 17.29 -9.96
N ARG A 92 0.30 18.11 -10.80
CA ARG A 92 -0.85 18.90 -10.33
C ARG A 92 -1.92 18.01 -9.67
N GLN A 93 -2.24 16.87 -10.27
CA GLN A 93 -3.26 15.95 -9.76
C GLN A 93 -2.87 15.35 -8.41
N LYS A 94 -1.61 14.91 -8.26
CA LYS A 94 -1.08 14.39 -6.99
C LYS A 94 -1.07 15.47 -5.89
N ALA A 95 -0.66 16.69 -6.24
CA ALA A 95 -0.65 17.81 -5.32
C ALA A 95 -2.08 18.16 -4.83
N LEU A 96 -3.07 18.19 -5.74
CA LEU A 96 -4.48 18.37 -5.38
C LEU A 96 -4.99 17.23 -4.49
N GLY A 97 -4.72 15.98 -4.84
CA GLY A 97 -5.13 14.81 -4.03
C GLY A 97 -4.56 14.85 -2.61
N ILE A 98 -3.27 15.12 -2.47
CA ILE A 98 -2.61 15.23 -1.16
C ILE A 98 -3.17 16.42 -0.34
N LYS A 99 -3.43 17.55 -1.00
CA LYS A 99 -4.03 18.72 -0.35
C LYS A 99 -5.43 18.44 0.16
N GLU A 100 -6.30 17.88 -0.67
CA GLU A 100 -7.66 17.51 -0.32
C GLU A 100 -7.69 16.45 0.79
N LEU A 101 -6.87 15.40 0.67
CA LEU A 101 -6.68 14.39 1.70
C LEU A 101 -6.35 15.02 3.06
N SER A 102 -5.39 15.96 3.09
CA SER A 102 -4.99 16.63 4.32
C SER A 102 -6.11 17.45 4.95
N ILE A 103 -6.93 18.12 4.13
CA ILE A 103 -8.11 18.88 4.59
C ILE A 103 -9.16 17.95 5.17
N LYS A 104 -9.48 16.83 4.51
CA LYS A 104 -10.45 15.83 5.02
C LYS A 104 -10.04 15.28 6.38
N PHE A 105 -8.74 15.00 6.58
CA PHE A 105 -8.23 14.58 7.88
C PHE A 105 -8.34 15.65 8.97
N VAL A 106 -8.01 16.90 8.64
CA VAL A 106 -8.09 18.04 9.60
C VAL A 106 -9.53 18.32 9.99
N LYS A 107 -10.45 18.29 9.03
CA LYS A 107 -11.89 18.51 9.25
C LYS A 107 -12.62 17.30 9.82
N LYS A 108 -11.93 16.15 9.97
CA LYS A 108 -12.53 14.88 10.39
C LYS A 108 -13.62 14.34 9.44
N GLU A 109 -13.60 14.75 8.17
CA GLU A 109 -14.48 14.23 7.12
C GLU A 109 -14.07 12.81 6.68
N PHE A 110 -12.89 12.37 7.06
CA PHE A 110 -12.40 11.00 6.90
C PHE A 110 -11.85 10.50 8.24
N ASP A 111 -12.50 9.47 8.79
CA ASP A 111 -12.06 8.83 10.05
C ASP A 111 -11.43 7.46 9.75
N PRO A 112 -10.10 7.33 9.82
CA PRO A 112 -9.43 6.05 9.58
C PRO A 112 -9.73 4.98 10.63
N LYS A 113 -10.33 5.33 11.77
CA LYS A 113 -10.69 4.35 12.82
C LYS A 113 -11.83 3.45 12.37
N LEU A 114 -12.72 3.97 11.52
CA LEU A 114 -13.87 3.22 10.99
C LEU A 114 -13.43 1.99 10.19
N ILE A 115 -12.28 2.07 9.50
CA ILE A 115 -11.75 0.97 8.67
C ILE A 115 -11.58 -0.33 9.48
N LYS A 116 -11.32 -0.25 10.78
CA LYS A 116 -11.15 -1.44 11.62
C LYS A 116 -12.40 -2.31 11.73
N ASN A 117 -13.57 -1.69 11.65
CA ASN A 117 -14.88 -2.33 11.81
C ASN A 117 -15.53 -2.69 10.46
N MET A 118 -14.95 -2.29 9.35
CA MET A 118 -15.42 -2.58 8.00
C MET A 118 -14.90 -3.93 7.53
N ASN A 119 -15.66 -4.66 6.73
CA ASN A 119 -15.15 -5.77 5.96
C ASN A 119 -14.18 -5.28 4.86
N ASP A 120 -13.55 -6.20 4.11
CA ASP A 120 -12.51 -5.82 3.16
C ASP A 120 -13.05 -4.97 2.01
N GLU A 121 -14.23 -5.29 1.47
CA GLU A 121 -14.82 -4.55 0.36
C GLU A 121 -15.34 -3.18 0.80
N GLU A 122 -15.99 -3.08 1.94
CA GLU A 122 -16.41 -1.80 2.53
C GLU A 122 -15.20 -0.88 2.77
N ALA A 123 -14.11 -1.43 3.29
CA ALA A 123 -12.88 -0.69 3.54
C ALA A 123 -12.21 -0.22 2.23
N ILE A 124 -12.24 -1.05 1.17
CA ILE A 124 -11.76 -0.67 -0.16
C ILE A 124 -12.61 0.48 -0.72
N GLN A 125 -13.93 0.39 -0.65
CA GLN A 125 -14.84 1.45 -1.12
C GLN A 125 -14.63 2.74 -0.34
N TYR A 126 -14.53 2.66 0.99
CA TYR A 126 -14.29 3.82 1.85
C TYR A 126 -12.96 4.51 1.55
N LEU A 127 -11.88 3.76 1.37
CA LEU A 127 -10.59 4.30 0.97
C LEU A 127 -10.62 4.88 -0.46
N SER A 128 -11.34 4.23 -1.38
CA SER A 128 -11.45 4.67 -2.78
C SER A 128 -12.31 5.91 -2.96
N SER A 129 -13.07 6.34 -1.95
CA SER A 129 -13.74 7.65 -1.94
C SER A 129 -12.78 8.83 -1.83
N LEU A 130 -11.52 8.57 -1.47
CA LEU A 130 -10.47 9.57 -1.41
C LEU A 130 -9.90 9.84 -2.81
N ARG A 131 -9.73 11.12 -3.16
CA ARG A 131 -9.15 11.51 -4.44
C ARG A 131 -7.76 10.88 -4.63
N GLN A 132 -7.49 10.34 -5.80
CA GLN A 132 -6.24 9.65 -6.17
C GLN A 132 -6.06 8.29 -5.47
N ILE A 133 -7.05 7.77 -4.78
CA ILE A 133 -7.01 6.41 -4.23
C ILE A 133 -8.01 5.54 -4.99
N GLY A 134 -7.50 4.74 -5.92
CA GLY A 134 -8.29 3.70 -6.58
C GLY A 134 -8.24 2.38 -5.81
N ARG A 135 -8.98 1.37 -6.28
CA ARG A 135 -9.08 0.04 -5.68
C ARG A 135 -7.71 -0.56 -5.34
N TRP A 136 -6.79 -0.62 -6.31
CA TRP A 136 -5.45 -1.15 -6.08
C TRP A 136 -4.69 -0.42 -4.96
N SER A 137 -4.77 0.93 -4.92
CA SER A 137 -4.15 1.71 -3.83
C SER A 137 -4.78 1.43 -2.48
N ALA A 138 -6.11 1.25 -2.43
CA ALA A 138 -6.85 0.88 -1.23
C ALA A 138 -6.41 -0.51 -0.73
N GLU A 139 -6.33 -1.50 -1.62
CA GLU A 139 -5.82 -2.85 -1.33
C GLU A 139 -4.40 -2.80 -0.75
N MET A 140 -3.51 -1.99 -1.34
CA MET A 140 -2.14 -1.81 -0.81
C MET A 140 -2.14 -1.18 0.60
N ILE A 141 -3.03 -0.25 0.89
CA ILE A 141 -3.18 0.33 2.23
C ILE A 141 -3.68 -0.72 3.22
N LEU A 142 -4.67 -1.51 2.86
CA LEU A 142 -5.20 -2.57 3.72
C LEU A 142 -4.15 -3.66 4.00
N LEU A 143 -3.40 -4.06 2.98
CA LEU A 143 -2.36 -5.07 3.09
C LEU A 143 -1.17 -4.58 3.93
N PHE A 144 -0.60 -3.40 3.62
CA PHE A 144 0.66 -2.95 4.19
C PHE A 144 0.54 -2.00 5.39
N THR A 145 -0.64 -1.44 5.65
CA THR A 145 -0.86 -0.55 6.79
C THR A 145 -1.74 -1.20 7.86
N TYR A 146 -2.81 -1.87 7.44
CA TYR A 146 -3.70 -2.58 8.36
C TYR A 146 -3.33 -4.06 8.52
N ASN A 147 -2.43 -4.59 7.69
CA ASN A 147 -2.00 -6.00 7.66
C ASN A 147 -3.18 -6.97 7.56
N ARG A 148 -4.19 -6.65 6.75
CA ARG A 148 -5.30 -7.56 6.49
C ARG A 148 -4.80 -8.78 5.72
N SER A 149 -5.18 -9.96 6.18
CA SER A 149 -4.65 -11.24 5.68
C SER A 149 -5.37 -11.75 4.43
N ASN A 150 -6.56 -11.22 4.12
CA ASN A 150 -7.40 -11.71 3.02
C ASN A 150 -7.51 -10.72 1.84
N ILE A 151 -6.53 -9.83 1.68
CA ILE A 151 -6.45 -8.93 0.53
C ILE A 151 -5.67 -9.61 -0.59
N TRP A 152 -6.33 -9.79 -1.74
CA TRP A 152 -5.74 -10.40 -2.93
C TRP A 152 -5.82 -9.44 -4.13
N PRO A 153 -4.77 -8.64 -4.40
CA PRO A 153 -4.81 -7.58 -5.40
C PRO A 153 -4.63 -8.13 -6.82
N LEU A 154 -5.72 -8.56 -7.46
CA LEU A 154 -5.72 -9.14 -8.80
C LEU A 154 -5.19 -8.21 -9.90
N GLN A 155 -5.12 -6.90 -9.64
CA GLN A 155 -4.59 -5.91 -10.58
C GLN A 155 -3.10 -5.59 -10.35
N ASP A 156 -2.46 -6.23 -9.36
CA ASP A 156 -1.05 -6.01 -9.10
C ASP A 156 -0.17 -6.77 -10.09
N ILE A 157 0.42 -6.06 -11.04
CA ILE A 157 1.26 -6.63 -12.10
C ILE A 157 2.48 -7.34 -11.51
N GLY A 158 3.03 -6.86 -10.40
CA GLY A 158 4.15 -7.49 -9.71
C GLY A 158 3.77 -8.85 -9.14
N LEU A 159 2.62 -8.94 -8.48
CA LEU A 159 2.06 -10.19 -7.97
C LEU A 159 1.77 -11.17 -9.10
N LEU A 160 1.08 -10.74 -10.15
CA LEU A 160 0.75 -11.58 -11.30
C LEU A 160 2.00 -12.15 -11.99
N ARG A 161 3.02 -11.32 -12.19
CA ARG A 161 4.31 -11.77 -12.73
C ARG A 161 5.01 -12.76 -11.80
N ALA A 162 5.02 -12.50 -10.50
CA ALA A 162 5.63 -13.39 -9.51
C ALA A 162 4.95 -14.77 -9.51
N ILE A 163 3.62 -14.81 -9.58
CA ILE A 163 2.85 -16.07 -9.69
C ILE A 163 3.19 -16.77 -11.01
N SER A 164 3.13 -16.05 -12.14
CA SER A 164 3.43 -16.61 -13.45
C SER A 164 4.81 -17.26 -13.52
N VAL A 165 5.84 -16.62 -12.97
CA VAL A 165 7.21 -17.15 -12.94
C VAL A 165 7.35 -18.31 -11.95
N SER A 166 6.69 -18.23 -10.79
CA SER A 166 6.85 -19.22 -9.72
C SER A 166 6.10 -20.53 -10.01
N TYR A 167 5.00 -20.46 -10.75
CA TYR A 167 4.10 -21.57 -11.07
C TYR A 167 4.07 -21.90 -12.58
N THR A 168 5.17 -21.67 -13.31
CA THR A 168 5.29 -21.98 -14.74
C THR A 168 4.98 -23.43 -15.08
N HIS A 169 5.27 -24.38 -14.16
CA HIS A 169 4.98 -25.80 -14.33
C HIS A 169 3.49 -26.13 -14.41
N LEU A 170 2.60 -25.29 -13.87
CA LEU A 170 1.15 -25.51 -13.96
C LEU A 170 0.62 -25.24 -15.38
N ARG A 171 1.24 -24.30 -16.12
CA ARG A 171 0.86 -23.99 -17.51
C ARG A 171 1.19 -25.12 -18.50
N ALA A 172 2.21 -25.94 -18.22
CA ALA A 172 2.63 -27.03 -19.09
C ALA A 172 1.61 -28.19 -19.10
N HIS A 173 0.74 -28.29 -18.10
CA HIS A 173 -0.29 -29.34 -18.02
C HIS A 173 -1.65 -28.92 -18.60
N GLU A 174 -1.96 -27.62 -18.68
CA GLU A 174 -3.22 -27.13 -19.24
C GLU A 174 -3.26 -27.07 -20.78
N THR A 175 -2.11 -27.18 -21.44
CA THR A 175 -2.01 -27.19 -22.91
C THR A 175 -2.05 -28.59 -23.51
N ARG A 176 -2.40 -29.63 -22.77
CA ARG A 176 -2.54 -31.03 -23.23
C ARG A 176 -3.98 -31.55 -23.07
N LEU A 177 -4.95 -30.70 -23.38
CA LEU A 177 -6.34 -31.15 -23.64
C LEU A 177 -6.75 -30.79 -25.06
#